data_a87809855066f68e39baa1d82f0aa418
#
_entry.id   a87809855066f68e39baa1d82f0aa418
#
_cell.length_a   1.000
_cell.length_b   1.000
_cell.length_c   1.000
_cell.angle_alpha   90.00
_cell.angle_beta   90.00
_cell.angle_gamma   90.00
#
_symmetry.space_group_name_H-M   'P 1'
#
loop_
_entity.id
_entity.type
_entity.pdbx_description
1 polymer ?
#
loop_
_entity_poly.entity_id
_entity_poly.type
_entity_poly.pdbx_seq_one_letter_code
_entity_poly.pdbx_strand_id
1 'polypeptide(L)'
;MQQKLSAFVITKNEENKIVRCLEHLSFADEIIVLDSGSTDATVAAAKKFTKKIFTRKFDGYGPQKQAAIDKCSHSWILEVDADEIVTPKLAAEIQRLLSTSPQLEQHAAYTLVRAEFFMGKPLMKSVIARLYQKNKVSYHELIHEKLTIRGSVGKLHGLLLHESDQYETLADRIQKNNVYTTREAQRLFASYPSLFSVVLKMLVVPFVYFFWLYLGKGLIFRWKRGLIWCLLTAHYHFLVYAKVYEYIYKQKAPSTL
;
A
#
# COMPACT_ATOMS: atom_id res chain seq x y z
N MET A 1 -30.25 -11.88 -5.86
CA MET A 1 -30.16 -10.43 -6.17
C MET A 1 -28.70 -10.09 -6.33
N GLN A 2 -28.35 -9.25 -7.28
CA GLN A 2 -26.99 -8.77 -7.47
C GLN A 2 -26.54 -7.94 -6.25
N GLN A 3 -25.39 -8.25 -5.67
CA GLN A 3 -24.82 -7.48 -4.58
C GLN A 3 -24.20 -6.19 -5.12
N LYS A 4 -24.41 -5.08 -4.42
CA LYS A 4 -23.84 -3.79 -4.78
C LYS A 4 -22.46 -3.59 -4.19
N LEU A 5 -21.63 -2.83 -4.90
CA LEU A 5 -20.22 -2.58 -4.60
C LEU A 5 -19.97 -1.10 -4.31
N SER A 6 -19.37 -0.81 -3.17
CA SER A 6 -18.70 0.48 -2.93
C SER A 6 -17.21 0.32 -3.19
N ALA A 7 -16.62 1.16 -4.03
CA ALA A 7 -15.18 1.31 -4.12
C ALA A 7 -14.76 2.54 -3.33
N PHE A 8 -13.69 2.46 -2.54
CA PHE A 8 -13.12 3.64 -1.92
C PHE A 8 -11.66 3.85 -2.31
N VAL A 9 -11.27 5.12 -2.37
CA VAL A 9 -9.91 5.56 -2.64
C VAL A 9 -9.49 6.54 -1.55
N ILE A 10 -8.35 6.28 -0.87
CA ILE A 10 -7.69 7.27 -0.03
C ILE A 10 -6.65 8.02 -0.86
N THR A 11 -6.53 9.35 -0.68
CA THR A 11 -5.65 10.15 -1.53
C THR A 11 -5.01 11.32 -0.77
N LYS A 12 -3.83 11.75 -1.26
CA LYS A 12 -3.21 13.02 -0.91
C LYS A 12 -2.19 13.40 -1.98
N ASN A 13 -2.45 14.52 -2.69
CA ASN A 13 -1.58 15.07 -3.74
C ASN A 13 -1.27 14.03 -4.84
N GLU A 14 -2.32 13.49 -5.46
CA GLU A 14 -2.24 12.48 -6.52
C GLU A 14 -2.93 12.95 -7.80
N GLU A 15 -2.85 14.26 -8.13
CA GLU A 15 -3.52 14.85 -9.30
C GLU A 15 -3.20 14.14 -10.62
N ASN A 16 -1.97 13.62 -10.76
CA ASN A 16 -1.49 12.94 -11.97
C ASN A 16 -1.98 11.48 -12.09
N LYS A 17 -2.52 10.88 -11.02
CA LYS A 17 -2.90 9.45 -10.99
C LYS A 17 -4.37 9.22 -10.70
N ILE A 18 -4.99 10.09 -9.88
CA ILE A 18 -6.36 9.90 -9.39
C ILE A 18 -7.39 9.73 -10.52
N VAL A 19 -7.25 10.45 -11.64
CA VAL A 19 -8.15 10.35 -12.79
C VAL A 19 -8.16 8.93 -13.33
N ARG A 20 -6.97 8.39 -13.61
CA ARG A 20 -6.82 7.05 -14.17
C ARG A 20 -7.30 5.97 -13.20
N CYS A 21 -7.04 6.13 -11.90
CA CYS A 21 -7.57 5.23 -10.88
C CYS A 21 -9.11 5.20 -10.92
N LEU A 22 -9.75 6.37 -10.88
CA LEU A 22 -11.22 6.48 -10.82
C LEU A 22 -11.92 6.04 -12.11
N GLU A 23 -11.32 6.27 -13.29
CA GLU A 23 -11.84 5.76 -14.57
C GLU A 23 -12.03 4.24 -14.56
N HIS A 24 -11.08 3.52 -13.95
CA HIS A 24 -11.11 2.06 -13.85
C HIS A 24 -12.03 1.53 -12.71
N LEU A 25 -12.69 2.41 -11.97
CA LEU A 25 -13.67 2.07 -10.94
C LEU A 25 -15.13 2.31 -11.37
N SER A 26 -15.36 2.72 -12.62
CA SER A 26 -16.71 3.01 -13.18
C SER A 26 -17.68 1.82 -13.12
N PHE A 27 -17.19 0.61 -12.89
CA PHE A 27 -18.01 -0.60 -12.72
C PHE A 27 -18.61 -0.75 -11.30
N ALA A 28 -18.15 0.04 -10.33
CA ALA A 28 -18.68 0.05 -8.97
C ALA A 28 -19.99 0.87 -8.90
N ASP A 29 -20.92 0.45 -8.06
CA ASP A 29 -22.19 1.17 -7.83
C ASP A 29 -21.98 2.48 -7.07
N GLU A 30 -20.87 2.59 -6.33
CA GLU A 30 -20.50 3.73 -5.52
C GLU A 30 -18.99 3.92 -5.52
N ILE A 31 -18.54 5.16 -5.71
CA ILE A 31 -17.13 5.53 -5.55
C ILE A 31 -17.02 6.58 -4.44
N ILE A 32 -16.17 6.32 -3.45
CA ILE A 32 -15.87 7.21 -2.33
C ILE A 32 -14.40 7.62 -2.42
N VAL A 33 -14.14 8.91 -2.31
CA VAL A 33 -12.79 9.47 -2.20
C VAL A 33 -12.63 10.10 -0.82
N LEU A 34 -11.63 9.63 -0.07
CA LEU A 34 -11.25 10.21 1.22
C LEU A 34 -9.91 10.91 1.08
N ASP A 35 -9.97 12.23 1.00
CA ASP A 35 -8.81 13.10 0.83
C ASP A 35 -8.15 13.45 2.17
N SER A 36 -6.82 13.38 2.21
CA SER A 36 -6.01 13.69 3.40
C SER A 36 -5.54 15.15 3.45
N GLY A 37 -6.27 16.06 2.80
CA GLY A 37 -5.91 17.48 2.70
C GLY A 37 -4.93 17.73 1.55
N SER A 38 -5.32 17.38 0.32
CA SER A 38 -4.56 17.70 -0.89
C SER A 38 -4.53 19.20 -1.15
N THR A 39 -3.39 19.68 -1.63
CA THR A 39 -3.13 21.09 -1.98
C THR A 39 -2.99 21.31 -3.49
N ASP A 40 -3.01 20.22 -4.27
CA ASP A 40 -2.96 20.18 -5.73
C ASP A 40 -4.37 20.02 -6.35
N ALA A 41 -4.46 19.70 -7.62
CA ALA A 41 -5.73 19.51 -8.33
C ALA A 41 -6.43 18.16 -8.05
N THR A 42 -5.95 17.32 -7.12
CA THR A 42 -6.50 15.98 -6.83
C THR A 42 -8.01 15.99 -6.61
N VAL A 43 -8.49 16.85 -5.70
CA VAL A 43 -9.93 16.93 -5.34
C VAL A 43 -10.76 17.44 -6.53
N ALA A 44 -10.26 18.43 -7.26
CA ALA A 44 -10.94 18.95 -8.45
C ALA A 44 -11.07 17.89 -9.54
N ALA A 45 -10.04 17.09 -9.74
CA ALA A 45 -10.03 15.97 -10.68
C ALA A 45 -11.02 14.87 -10.28
N ALA A 46 -11.04 14.49 -8.98
CA ALA A 46 -11.93 13.46 -8.45
C ALA A 46 -13.43 13.83 -8.56
N LYS A 47 -13.79 15.11 -8.49
CA LYS A 47 -15.18 15.59 -8.63
C LYS A 47 -15.84 15.24 -9.96
N LYS A 48 -15.06 14.92 -10.99
CA LYS A 48 -15.58 14.47 -12.31
C LYS A 48 -16.18 13.07 -12.25
N PHE A 49 -15.81 12.26 -11.26
CA PHE A 49 -16.19 10.84 -11.14
C PHE A 49 -17.19 10.58 -10.01
N THR A 50 -17.13 11.35 -8.93
CA THR A 50 -18.02 11.17 -7.80
C THR A 50 -18.31 12.47 -7.08
N LYS A 51 -19.49 12.55 -6.44
CA LYS A 51 -19.85 13.61 -5.50
C LYS A 51 -19.52 13.23 -4.05
N LYS A 52 -19.15 11.96 -3.78
CA LYS A 52 -18.85 11.43 -2.45
C LYS A 52 -17.35 11.59 -2.13
N ILE A 53 -16.94 12.84 -1.97
CA ILE A 53 -15.57 13.22 -1.62
C ILE A 53 -15.61 13.80 -0.20
N PHE A 54 -14.80 13.21 0.68
CA PHE A 54 -14.69 13.60 2.08
C PHE A 54 -13.25 14.00 2.38
N THR A 55 -13.07 14.97 3.26
CA THR A 55 -11.74 15.37 3.73
C THR A 55 -11.57 14.96 5.19
N ARG A 56 -10.42 14.36 5.51
CA ARG A 56 -10.04 13.98 6.87
C ARG A 56 -8.55 14.16 7.06
N LYS A 57 -8.15 14.83 8.15
CA LYS A 57 -6.73 14.97 8.51
C LYS A 57 -6.11 13.58 8.66
N PHE A 58 -4.95 13.37 8.03
CA PHE A 58 -4.22 12.11 8.09
C PHE A 58 -3.61 11.90 9.48
N ASP A 59 -3.94 10.79 10.12
CA ASP A 59 -3.42 10.35 11.42
C ASP A 59 -2.90 8.91 11.37
N GLY A 60 -2.81 8.33 10.17
CA GLY A 60 -2.33 6.98 9.91
C GLY A 60 -3.15 6.30 8.80
N TYR A 61 -2.56 5.31 8.14
CA TYR A 61 -3.25 4.61 7.05
C TYR A 61 -4.44 3.78 7.55
N GLY A 62 -4.31 3.08 8.68
CA GLY A 62 -5.39 2.29 9.26
C GLY A 62 -6.64 3.12 9.58
N PRO A 63 -6.54 4.19 10.39
CA PRO A 63 -7.65 5.11 10.66
C PRO A 63 -8.24 5.77 9.42
N GLN A 64 -7.40 6.09 8.42
CA GLN A 64 -7.86 6.67 7.18
C GLN A 64 -8.69 5.68 6.36
N LYS A 65 -8.23 4.43 6.24
CA LYS A 65 -8.97 3.36 5.55
C LYS A 65 -10.25 2.99 6.29
N GLN A 66 -10.21 2.91 7.63
CA GLN A 66 -11.41 2.67 8.42
C GLN A 66 -12.46 3.76 8.20
N ALA A 67 -12.06 5.02 8.23
CA ALA A 67 -12.96 6.13 7.98
C ALA A 67 -13.57 6.09 6.56
N ALA A 68 -12.83 5.62 5.55
CA ALA A 68 -13.35 5.41 4.21
C ALA A 68 -14.37 4.25 4.15
N ILE A 69 -14.07 3.12 4.83
CA ILE A 69 -15.00 2.00 4.97
C ILE A 69 -16.33 2.46 5.60
N ASP A 70 -16.26 3.29 6.64
CA ASP A 70 -17.46 3.78 7.35
C ASP A 70 -18.37 4.62 6.43
N LYS A 71 -17.79 5.32 5.43
CA LYS A 71 -18.53 6.10 4.43
C LYS A 71 -19.16 5.26 3.32
N CYS A 72 -18.74 4.02 3.12
CA CYS A 72 -19.30 3.13 2.12
C CYS A 72 -20.75 2.76 2.47
N SER A 73 -21.66 2.81 1.49
CA SER A 73 -23.08 2.51 1.68
C SER A 73 -23.41 1.03 1.48
N HIS A 74 -22.59 0.30 0.69
CA HIS A 74 -22.85 -1.09 0.33
C HIS A 74 -22.10 -2.08 1.22
N SER A 75 -22.60 -3.31 1.26
CA SER A 75 -22.03 -4.39 2.08
C SER A 75 -20.71 -4.91 1.54
N TRP A 76 -20.49 -4.89 0.23
CA TRP A 76 -19.22 -5.24 -0.40
C TRP A 76 -18.40 -4.00 -0.73
N ILE A 77 -17.15 -4.05 -0.36
CA ILE A 77 -16.21 -2.93 -0.49
C ILE A 77 -14.99 -3.37 -1.27
N LEU A 78 -14.60 -2.58 -2.26
CA LEU A 78 -13.32 -2.66 -2.95
C LEU A 78 -12.43 -1.51 -2.48
N GLU A 79 -11.30 -1.84 -1.89
CA GLU A 79 -10.26 -0.90 -1.50
C GLU A 79 -9.24 -0.74 -2.64
N VAL A 80 -8.97 0.51 -3.03
CA VAL A 80 -8.01 0.85 -4.08
C VAL A 80 -7.22 2.08 -3.65
N ASP A 81 -5.89 2.05 -3.80
CA ASP A 81 -5.06 3.22 -3.56
C ASP A 81 -5.06 4.12 -4.82
N ALA A 82 -4.83 5.43 -4.66
CA ALA A 82 -4.96 6.41 -5.76
C ALA A 82 -3.97 6.16 -6.93
N ASP A 83 -2.94 5.37 -6.71
CA ASP A 83 -1.94 4.94 -7.70
C ASP A 83 -2.12 3.48 -8.14
N GLU A 84 -3.29 2.89 -7.87
CA GLU A 84 -3.65 1.53 -8.29
C GLU A 84 -4.70 1.56 -9.41
N ILE A 85 -4.62 0.58 -10.33
CA ILE A 85 -5.50 0.44 -11.48
C ILE A 85 -6.13 -0.94 -11.49
N VAL A 86 -7.45 -0.99 -11.39
CA VAL A 86 -8.22 -2.23 -11.55
C VAL A 86 -8.26 -2.60 -13.03
N THR A 87 -7.66 -3.75 -13.40
CA THR A 87 -7.69 -4.19 -14.80
C THR A 87 -9.12 -4.58 -15.22
N PRO A 88 -9.48 -4.47 -16.52
CA PRO A 88 -10.79 -4.92 -17.00
C PRO A 88 -11.11 -6.38 -16.66
N LYS A 89 -10.08 -7.23 -16.66
CA LYS A 89 -10.22 -8.64 -16.25
C LYS A 89 -10.60 -8.77 -14.78
N LEU A 90 -9.98 -7.99 -13.89
CA LEU A 90 -10.30 -7.99 -12.47
C LEU A 90 -11.70 -7.42 -12.23
N ALA A 91 -12.07 -6.32 -12.90
CA ALA A 91 -13.40 -5.72 -12.81
C ALA A 91 -14.50 -6.73 -13.21
N ALA A 92 -14.33 -7.41 -14.34
CA ALA A 92 -15.26 -8.44 -14.81
C ALA A 92 -15.36 -9.64 -13.86
N GLU A 93 -14.24 -10.05 -13.24
CA GLU A 93 -14.21 -11.13 -12.24
C GLU A 93 -14.97 -10.73 -10.98
N ILE A 94 -14.79 -9.49 -10.48
CA ILE A 94 -15.54 -8.93 -9.35
C ILE A 94 -17.04 -8.85 -9.67
N GLN A 95 -17.42 -8.28 -10.82
CA GLN A 95 -18.84 -8.16 -11.21
C GLN A 95 -19.52 -9.52 -11.30
N ARG A 96 -18.86 -10.52 -11.91
CA ARG A 96 -19.37 -11.88 -11.98
C ARG A 96 -19.54 -12.51 -10.59
N LEU A 97 -18.57 -12.30 -9.68
CA LEU A 97 -18.65 -12.77 -8.30
C LEU A 97 -19.88 -12.17 -7.58
N LEU A 98 -20.11 -10.86 -7.73
CA LEU A 98 -21.18 -10.12 -7.07
C LEU A 98 -22.57 -10.42 -7.66
N SER A 99 -22.64 -10.87 -8.91
CA SER A 99 -23.92 -11.09 -9.61
C SER A 99 -24.61 -12.40 -9.26
N THR A 100 -23.88 -13.51 -9.14
CA THR A 100 -24.50 -14.85 -9.12
C THR A 100 -23.77 -15.91 -8.32
N SER A 101 -22.64 -15.59 -7.67
CA SER A 101 -21.82 -16.63 -7.10
C SER A 101 -22.30 -17.08 -5.71
N PRO A 102 -22.66 -18.37 -5.53
CA PRO A 102 -22.85 -18.95 -4.20
C PRO A 102 -21.58 -18.85 -3.33
N GLN A 103 -20.43 -18.69 -3.96
CA GLN A 103 -19.13 -18.53 -3.29
C GLN A 103 -18.97 -17.16 -2.63
N LEU A 104 -19.75 -16.16 -3.04
CA LEU A 104 -19.69 -14.82 -2.47
C LEU A 104 -19.96 -14.82 -0.96
N GLU A 105 -20.97 -15.58 -0.52
CA GLU A 105 -21.37 -15.66 0.88
C GLU A 105 -20.45 -16.57 1.72
N GLN A 106 -19.66 -17.40 1.09
CA GLN A 106 -18.73 -18.32 1.76
C GLN A 106 -17.50 -17.60 2.34
N HIS A 107 -17.16 -16.41 1.81
CA HIS A 107 -15.96 -15.69 2.20
C HIS A 107 -16.26 -14.28 2.72
N ALA A 108 -15.53 -13.90 3.77
CA ALA A 108 -15.57 -12.55 4.33
C ALA A 108 -14.78 -11.53 3.47
N ALA A 109 -13.80 -12.03 2.73
CA ALA A 109 -12.93 -11.23 1.89
C ALA A 109 -12.36 -12.05 0.73
N TYR A 110 -11.79 -11.34 -0.24
CA TYR A 110 -11.04 -11.92 -1.35
C TYR A 110 -9.69 -11.24 -1.49
N THR A 111 -8.66 -12.06 -1.66
CA THR A 111 -7.35 -11.57 -2.10
C THR A 111 -7.33 -11.46 -3.62
N LEU A 112 -6.53 -10.51 -4.09
CA LEU A 112 -6.22 -10.33 -5.50
C LEU A 112 -4.71 -10.21 -5.71
N VAL A 113 -4.28 -10.31 -6.95
CA VAL A 113 -2.86 -10.24 -7.31
C VAL A 113 -2.53 -8.78 -7.65
N ARG A 114 -1.67 -8.15 -6.84
CA ARG A 114 -1.13 -6.82 -7.12
C ARG A 114 0.20 -6.94 -7.86
N ALA A 115 0.30 -6.30 -9.02
CA ALA A 115 1.51 -6.22 -9.81
C ALA A 115 2.25 -4.91 -9.51
N GLU A 116 3.46 -5.04 -8.96
CA GLU A 116 4.35 -3.93 -8.67
C GLU A 116 5.15 -3.57 -9.93
N PHE A 117 5.22 -2.28 -10.24
CA PHE A 117 6.01 -1.78 -11.36
C PHE A 117 7.28 -1.12 -10.85
N PHE A 118 8.32 -1.21 -11.66
CA PHE A 118 9.55 -0.48 -11.45
C PHE A 118 10.19 -0.15 -12.79
N MET A 119 10.55 1.14 -12.98
CA MET A 119 11.08 1.64 -14.26
C MET A 119 10.17 1.25 -15.45
N GLY A 120 8.87 1.52 -15.32
CA GLY A 120 7.86 1.34 -16.37
C GLY A 120 7.49 -0.10 -16.72
N LYS A 121 7.95 -1.12 -15.98
CA LYS A 121 7.64 -2.52 -16.28
C LYS A 121 7.32 -3.31 -15.01
N PRO A 122 6.48 -4.36 -15.12
CA PRO A 122 6.21 -5.24 -13.98
C PRO A 122 7.50 -5.84 -13.42
N LEU A 123 7.65 -5.77 -12.10
CA LEU A 123 8.79 -6.28 -11.38
C LEU A 123 8.45 -7.55 -10.62
N MET A 124 7.47 -7.46 -9.74
CA MET A 124 7.04 -8.55 -8.86
C MET A 124 5.52 -8.54 -8.67
N LYS A 125 5.01 -9.60 -8.05
CA LYS A 125 3.60 -9.70 -7.70
C LYS A 125 3.47 -9.98 -6.21
N SER A 126 2.46 -9.37 -5.60
CA SER A 126 2.03 -9.62 -4.22
C SER A 126 0.57 -10.06 -4.19
N VAL A 127 0.16 -10.72 -3.11
CA VAL A 127 -1.23 -11.11 -2.89
C VAL A 127 -1.75 -10.31 -1.71
N ILE A 128 -2.82 -9.55 -1.93
CA ILE A 128 -3.39 -8.65 -0.93
C ILE A 128 -4.90 -8.80 -0.88
N ALA A 129 -5.51 -8.65 0.31
CA ALA A 129 -6.95 -8.59 0.47
C ALA A 129 -7.43 -7.16 0.17
N ARG A 130 -8.31 -7.00 -0.82
CA ARG A 130 -8.83 -5.70 -1.26
C ARG A 130 -10.35 -5.69 -1.50
N LEU A 131 -10.98 -6.84 -1.67
CA LEU A 131 -12.44 -6.97 -1.78
C LEU A 131 -12.95 -7.67 -0.52
N TYR A 132 -13.91 -7.06 0.20
CA TYR A 132 -14.38 -7.61 1.47
C TYR A 132 -15.76 -7.12 1.89
N GLN A 133 -16.39 -7.87 2.79
CA GLN A 133 -17.64 -7.46 3.42
C GLN A 133 -17.38 -6.42 4.51
N LYS A 134 -18.10 -5.28 4.47
CA LYS A 134 -17.97 -4.16 5.39
C LYS A 134 -18.00 -4.56 6.87
N ASN A 135 -18.93 -5.42 7.25
CA ASN A 135 -19.14 -5.85 8.64
C ASN A 135 -18.18 -6.96 9.11
N LYS A 136 -17.33 -7.47 8.23
CA LYS A 136 -16.37 -8.55 8.52
C LYS A 136 -14.94 -8.07 8.63
N VAL A 137 -14.69 -6.78 8.42
CA VAL A 137 -13.34 -6.22 8.45
C VAL A 137 -13.23 -5.02 9.37
N SER A 138 -12.02 -4.78 9.84
CA SER A 138 -11.67 -3.57 10.59
C SER A 138 -10.18 -3.30 10.52
N TYR A 139 -9.82 -2.01 10.53
CA TYR A 139 -8.45 -1.53 10.67
C TYR A 139 -8.22 -1.06 12.11
N HIS A 140 -7.17 -1.52 12.78
CA HIS A 140 -6.98 -1.28 14.23
C HIS A 140 -5.70 -0.54 14.61
N GLU A 141 -4.71 -0.36 13.72
CA GLU A 141 -3.42 0.18 14.12
C GLU A 141 -3.07 1.50 13.42
N LEU A 142 -2.50 2.45 14.19
CA LEU A 142 -2.08 3.76 13.71
C LEU A 142 -0.85 3.68 12.78
N ILE A 143 0.06 2.74 13.03
CA ILE A 143 1.40 2.73 12.41
C ILE A 143 1.56 1.61 11.38
N HIS A 144 1.03 0.42 11.65
CA HIS A 144 0.96 -0.69 10.70
C HIS A 144 -0.50 -1.01 10.45
N GLU A 145 -0.99 -0.57 9.30
CA GLU A 145 -2.34 -0.92 8.87
C GLU A 145 -2.49 -2.44 8.80
N LYS A 146 -3.14 -2.99 9.79
CA LYS A 146 -3.48 -4.41 9.81
C LYS A 146 -4.96 -4.54 9.57
N LEU A 147 -5.33 -5.04 8.39
CA LEU A 147 -6.70 -5.43 8.11
C LEU A 147 -7.00 -6.72 8.88
N THR A 148 -7.90 -6.63 9.85
CA THR A 148 -8.46 -7.81 10.52
C THR A 148 -9.68 -8.29 9.75
N ILE A 149 -9.72 -9.56 9.39
CA ILE A 149 -10.80 -10.20 8.63
C ILE A 149 -11.43 -11.28 9.51
N ARG A 150 -12.73 -11.19 9.74
CA ARG A 150 -13.51 -12.18 10.51
C ARG A 150 -14.22 -13.12 9.56
N GLY A 151 -13.57 -14.23 9.19
CA GLY A 151 -14.08 -15.27 8.30
C GLY A 151 -13.03 -15.78 7.32
N SER A 152 -13.46 -16.65 6.42
CA SER A 152 -12.62 -17.22 5.38
C SER A 152 -12.30 -16.20 4.28
N VAL A 153 -11.19 -16.43 3.57
CA VAL A 153 -10.70 -15.55 2.51
C VAL A 153 -10.59 -16.32 1.21
N GLY A 154 -11.33 -15.86 0.20
CA GLY A 154 -11.26 -16.38 -1.17
C GLY A 154 -10.12 -15.75 -1.98
N LYS A 155 -10.01 -16.15 -3.25
CA LYS A 155 -8.97 -15.65 -4.17
C LYS A 155 -9.59 -15.19 -5.48
N LEU A 156 -9.12 -14.04 -5.98
CA LEU A 156 -9.33 -13.57 -7.34
C LEU A 156 -8.02 -13.63 -8.12
N HIS A 157 -8.12 -13.81 -9.42
CA HIS A 157 -6.95 -14.01 -10.30
C HIS A 157 -6.65 -12.81 -11.19
N GLY A 158 -7.57 -11.86 -11.27
CA GLY A 158 -7.36 -10.60 -11.97
C GLY A 158 -6.27 -9.76 -11.31
N LEU A 159 -5.68 -8.84 -12.08
CA LEU A 159 -4.57 -8.01 -11.64
C LEU A 159 -5.05 -6.64 -11.20
N LEU A 160 -4.54 -6.18 -10.07
CA LEU A 160 -4.47 -4.79 -9.66
C LEU A 160 -3.06 -4.28 -10.00
N LEU A 161 -2.95 -3.25 -10.82
CA LEU A 161 -1.66 -2.69 -11.20
C LEU A 161 -1.33 -1.58 -10.19
N HIS A 162 -0.16 -1.64 -9.58
CA HIS A 162 0.33 -0.60 -8.70
C HIS A 162 1.40 0.21 -9.45
N GLU A 163 0.96 1.33 -10.00
CA GLU A 163 1.77 2.15 -10.91
C GLU A 163 2.52 3.29 -10.20
N SER A 164 2.65 3.23 -8.86
CA SER A 164 3.33 4.27 -8.08
C SER A 164 4.71 4.64 -8.66
N ASP A 165 5.38 3.64 -9.22
CA ASP A 165 6.77 3.73 -9.65
C ASP A 165 6.92 3.80 -11.18
N GLN A 166 5.82 3.90 -11.94
CA GLN A 166 5.89 3.92 -13.40
C GLN A 166 6.58 5.19 -13.91
N TYR A 167 6.33 6.32 -13.24
CA TYR A 167 6.87 7.64 -13.58
C TYR A 167 7.86 8.18 -12.54
N GLU A 168 8.13 7.40 -11.49
CA GLU A 168 9.03 7.79 -10.41
C GLU A 168 10.49 7.67 -10.86
N THR A 169 11.24 8.74 -10.70
CA THR A 169 12.69 8.70 -10.92
C THR A 169 13.39 7.99 -9.76
N LEU A 170 14.63 7.55 -9.97
CA LEU A 170 15.45 7.02 -8.88
C LEU A 170 15.69 8.06 -7.78
N ALA A 171 15.76 9.35 -8.14
CA ALA A 171 15.89 10.44 -7.17
C ALA A 171 14.67 10.55 -6.27
N ASP A 172 13.44 10.50 -6.84
CA ASP A 172 12.19 10.51 -6.07
C ASP A 172 12.11 9.30 -5.14
N ARG A 173 12.49 8.11 -5.64
CA ARG A 173 12.53 6.89 -4.83
C ARG A 173 13.49 7.00 -3.65
N ILE A 174 14.70 7.53 -3.87
CA ILE A 174 15.68 7.72 -2.80
C ILE A 174 15.16 8.73 -1.77
N GLN A 175 14.53 9.81 -2.22
CA GLN A 175 13.94 10.81 -1.33
C GLN A 175 12.80 10.22 -0.48
N LYS A 176 11.88 9.45 -1.09
CA LYS A 176 10.84 8.71 -0.36
C LYS A 176 11.45 7.73 0.64
N ASN A 177 12.43 6.93 0.21
CA ASN A 177 13.13 6.00 1.09
C ASN A 177 13.75 6.72 2.30
N ASN A 178 14.29 7.93 2.11
CA ASN A 178 14.85 8.70 3.21
C ASN A 178 13.78 9.06 4.26
N VAL A 179 12.58 9.46 3.83
CA VAL A 179 11.45 9.75 4.74
C VAL A 179 10.97 8.48 5.46
N TYR A 180 10.76 7.39 4.71
CA TYR A 180 10.27 6.14 5.28
C TYR A 180 11.27 5.50 6.24
N THR A 181 12.56 5.50 5.90
CA THR A 181 13.61 4.97 6.79
C THR A 181 13.74 5.78 8.07
N THR A 182 13.48 7.10 8.04
CA THR A 182 13.45 7.94 9.24
C THR A 182 12.30 7.54 10.17
N ARG A 183 11.08 7.40 9.62
CA ARG A 183 9.90 6.97 10.40
C ARG A 183 10.09 5.57 10.99
N GLU A 184 10.60 4.65 10.19
CA GLU A 184 10.85 3.27 10.64
C GLU A 184 11.94 3.22 11.72
N ALA A 185 13.01 3.99 11.59
CA ALA A 185 14.05 4.09 12.60
C ALA A 185 13.53 4.67 13.92
N GLN A 186 12.69 5.71 13.87
CA GLN A 186 12.03 6.27 15.07
C GLN A 186 11.16 5.23 15.77
N ARG A 187 10.42 4.42 15.02
CA ARG A 187 9.60 3.35 15.57
C ARG A 187 10.44 2.25 16.24
N LEU A 188 11.50 1.85 15.57
CA LEU A 188 12.35 0.76 16.05
C LEU A 188 13.26 1.17 17.20
N PHE A 189 13.58 2.44 17.32
CA PHE A 189 14.54 2.96 18.27
C PHE A 189 14.29 2.49 19.71
N ALA A 190 13.04 2.55 20.20
CA ALA A 190 12.66 2.12 21.55
C ALA A 190 12.83 0.60 21.79
N SER A 191 12.95 -0.19 20.71
CA SER A 191 13.03 -1.67 20.79
C SER A 191 14.46 -2.21 20.83
N TYR A 192 15.50 -1.33 20.72
CA TYR A 192 16.89 -1.78 20.67
C TYR A 192 17.66 -1.44 21.95
N PRO A 193 17.99 -2.45 22.77
CA PRO A 193 18.66 -2.24 24.05
C PRO A 193 20.18 -1.98 23.91
N SER A 194 20.80 -2.33 22.79
CA SER A 194 22.24 -2.22 22.63
C SER A 194 22.70 -1.79 21.23
N LEU A 195 23.76 -0.98 21.20
CA LEU A 195 24.44 -0.59 19.96
C LEU A 195 24.97 -1.78 19.17
N PHE A 196 25.46 -2.82 19.86
CA PHE A 196 25.98 -4.02 19.19
C PHE A 196 24.93 -4.72 18.34
N SER A 197 23.71 -4.88 18.89
CA SER A 197 22.62 -5.51 18.14
C SER A 197 22.20 -4.69 16.91
N VAL A 198 22.26 -3.37 16.99
CA VAL A 198 21.95 -2.48 15.86
C VAL A 198 23.03 -2.59 14.78
N VAL A 199 24.31 -2.56 15.16
CA VAL A 199 25.44 -2.71 14.22
C VAL A 199 25.38 -4.06 13.52
N LEU A 200 25.12 -5.14 14.26
CA LEU A 200 24.98 -6.48 13.67
C LEU A 200 23.85 -6.52 12.64
N LYS A 201 22.68 -5.96 12.96
CA LYS A 201 21.54 -5.89 12.01
C LYS A 201 21.83 -4.97 10.84
N MET A 202 22.51 -3.85 11.05
CA MET A 202 22.92 -2.93 9.97
C MET A 202 23.80 -3.65 8.94
N LEU A 203 24.66 -4.56 9.38
CA LEU A 203 25.55 -5.34 8.51
C LEU A 203 24.85 -6.54 7.87
N VAL A 204 24.00 -7.26 8.60
CA VAL A 204 23.43 -8.55 8.13
C VAL A 204 22.14 -8.38 7.35
N VAL A 205 21.21 -7.55 7.84
CA VAL A 205 19.85 -7.47 7.28
C VAL A 205 19.83 -7.02 5.81
N PRO A 206 20.63 -6.02 5.38
CA PRO A 206 20.68 -5.63 3.96
C PRO A 206 21.05 -6.78 3.02
N PHE A 207 22.03 -7.61 3.42
CA PHE A 207 22.46 -8.77 2.62
C PHE A 207 21.37 -9.85 2.58
N VAL A 208 20.73 -10.14 3.72
CA VAL A 208 19.64 -11.11 3.77
C VAL A 208 18.50 -10.68 2.83
N TYR A 209 18.06 -9.42 2.89
CA TYR A 209 17.01 -8.92 2.00
C TYR A 209 17.44 -8.92 0.54
N PHE A 210 18.68 -8.54 0.24
CA PHE A 210 19.21 -8.59 -1.12
C PHE A 210 19.11 -10.00 -1.71
N PHE A 211 19.68 -11.00 -1.05
CA PHE A 211 19.69 -12.37 -1.55
C PHE A 211 18.30 -13.02 -1.54
N TRP A 212 17.47 -12.73 -0.53
CA TRP A 212 16.10 -13.19 -0.49
C TRP A 212 15.27 -12.66 -1.66
N LEU A 213 15.40 -11.39 -2.02
CA LEU A 213 14.72 -10.82 -3.18
C LEU A 213 15.35 -11.30 -4.49
N TYR A 214 16.66 -11.23 -4.61
CA TYR A 214 17.37 -11.48 -5.86
C TYR A 214 17.25 -12.94 -6.29
N LEU A 215 17.52 -13.87 -5.37
CA LEU A 215 17.45 -15.31 -5.61
C LEU A 215 16.10 -15.89 -5.19
N GLY A 216 15.65 -15.66 -3.96
CA GLY A 216 14.45 -16.27 -3.39
C GLY A 216 13.15 -15.83 -4.06
N LYS A 217 13.02 -14.54 -4.45
CA LYS A 217 11.88 -14.02 -5.23
C LYS A 217 12.13 -14.02 -6.74
N GLY A 218 13.28 -14.48 -7.19
CA GLY A 218 13.60 -14.62 -8.60
C GLY A 218 13.83 -13.30 -9.34
N LEU A 219 14.18 -12.21 -8.63
CA LEU A 219 14.43 -10.92 -9.28
C LEU A 219 15.71 -10.95 -10.16
N ILE A 220 16.56 -11.95 -10.02
CA ILE A 220 17.66 -12.24 -10.94
C ILE A 220 17.18 -12.35 -12.40
N PHE A 221 15.99 -12.93 -12.63
CA PHE A 221 15.39 -13.04 -13.96
C PHE A 221 14.83 -11.71 -14.50
N ARG A 222 14.82 -10.66 -13.68
CA ARG A 222 14.48 -9.28 -14.09
C ARG A 222 15.72 -8.46 -14.50
N TRP A 223 16.88 -9.12 -14.60
CA TRP A 223 18.13 -8.56 -15.07
C TRP A 223 18.50 -7.27 -14.31
N LYS A 224 18.97 -6.22 -15.02
CA LYS A 224 19.41 -4.95 -14.42
C LYS A 224 18.37 -4.33 -13.47
N ARG A 225 17.09 -4.38 -13.80
CA ARG A 225 16.02 -3.79 -12.95
C ARG A 225 15.85 -4.52 -11.63
N GLY A 226 15.91 -5.86 -11.68
CA GLY A 226 15.88 -6.68 -10.46
C GLY A 226 17.08 -6.38 -9.56
N LEU A 227 18.27 -6.25 -10.13
CA LEU A 227 19.48 -5.89 -9.39
C LEU A 227 19.35 -4.52 -8.74
N ILE A 228 18.95 -3.48 -9.51
CA ILE A 228 18.78 -2.12 -8.98
C ILE A 228 17.77 -2.11 -7.83
N TRP A 229 16.61 -2.80 -7.99
CA TRP A 229 15.61 -2.88 -6.93
C TRP A 229 16.15 -3.54 -5.66
N CYS A 230 16.89 -4.65 -5.79
CA CYS A 230 17.48 -5.35 -4.65
C CYS A 230 18.52 -4.49 -3.92
N LEU A 231 19.34 -3.74 -4.66
CA LEU A 231 20.30 -2.80 -4.08
C LEU A 231 19.62 -1.64 -3.35
N LEU A 232 18.55 -1.06 -3.94
CA LEU A 232 17.76 -0.01 -3.28
C LEU A 232 17.09 -0.52 -2.01
N THR A 233 16.59 -1.75 -2.01
CA THR A 233 15.98 -2.36 -0.82
C THR A 233 17.03 -2.67 0.25
N ALA A 234 18.19 -3.16 -0.13
CA ALA A 234 19.30 -3.36 0.80
C ALA A 234 19.75 -2.03 1.42
N HIS A 235 19.90 -0.99 0.60
CA HIS A 235 20.21 0.36 1.06
C HIS A 235 19.13 0.92 2.02
N TYR A 236 17.83 0.67 1.73
CA TYR A 236 16.74 1.04 2.64
C TYR A 236 16.95 0.43 4.03
N HIS A 237 17.18 -0.87 4.13
CA HIS A 237 17.40 -1.55 5.41
C HIS A 237 18.67 -1.10 6.11
N PHE A 238 19.75 -0.84 5.36
CA PHE A 238 20.95 -0.23 5.91
C PHE A 238 20.65 1.11 6.56
N LEU A 239 19.95 2.02 5.84
CA LEU A 239 19.60 3.35 6.36
C LEU A 239 18.72 3.29 7.61
N VAL A 240 17.77 2.35 7.68
CA VAL A 240 16.93 2.18 8.88
C VAL A 240 17.81 1.94 10.11
N TYR A 241 18.71 0.97 10.06
CA TYR A 241 19.56 0.65 11.20
C TYR A 241 20.66 1.69 11.46
N ALA A 242 21.19 2.33 10.42
CA ALA A 242 22.12 3.44 10.57
C ALA A 242 21.48 4.63 11.32
N LYS A 243 20.22 4.96 11.00
CA LYS A 243 19.45 6.01 11.71
C LYS A 243 19.07 5.58 13.15
N VAL A 244 18.75 4.31 13.41
CA VAL A 244 18.57 3.81 14.77
C VAL A 244 19.86 3.97 15.58
N TYR A 245 21.00 3.62 14.96
CA TYR A 245 22.32 3.81 15.60
C TYR A 245 22.56 5.30 15.95
N GLU A 246 22.28 6.21 15.00
CA GLU A 246 22.42 7.65 15.21
C GLU A 246 21.58 8.14 16.40
N TYR A 247 20.31 7.69 16.49
CA TYR A 247 19.44 8.06 17.62
C TYR A 247 19.97 7.58 18.97
N ILE A 248 20.44 6.32 19.04
CA ILE A 248 21.03 5.78 20.28
C ILE A 248 22.32 6.53 20.63
N TYR A 249 23.17 6.85 19.64
CA TYR A 249 24.41 7.57 19.85
C TYR A 249 24.16 8.99 20.39
N LYS A 250 23.20 9.70 19.80
CA LYS A 250 22.83 11.06 20.24
C LYS A 250 22.24 11.10 21.65
N GLN A 251 21.51 10.05 22.09
CA GLN A 251 21.01 9.98 23.46
C GLN A 251 22.11 9.68 24.49
N LYS A 252 23.17 9.00 24.08
CA LYS A 252 24.32 8.65 24.96
C LYS A 252 25.41 9.72 24.98
N ALA A 253 25.39 10.64 24.02
CA ALA A 253 26.34 11.77 24.05
C ALA A 253 26.00 12.68 25.24
N PRO A 254 26.96 12.98 26.13
CA PRO A 254 26.71 13.95 27.18
C PRO A 254 26.34 15.28 26.53
N SER A 255 25.40 15.99 27.15
CA SER A 255 25.02 17.38 26.77
C SER A 255 26.21 18.31 27.03
N THR A 256 27.20 18.24 26.15
CA THR A 256 28.31 19.17 26.08
C THR A 256 28.18 19.95 24.80
N LEU A 257 27.48 21.07 24.87
CA LEU A 257 27.86 22.36 24.28
C LEU A 257 26.92 23.43 24.81
#